data_831cf7b10ef07c0c53ca96207acc4393
#
_entry.id   831cf7b10ef07c0c53ca96207acc4393
#
_cell.length_a   1.000
_cell.length_b   1.000
_cell.length_c   1.000
_cell.angle_alpha   90.00
_cell.angle_beta   90.00
_cell.angle_gamma   90.00
#
_symmetry.space_group_name_H-M   'P 1'
#
loop_
_entity.id
_entity.type
_entity.pdbx_description
1 polymer ?
#
loop_
_entity_poly.entity_id
_entity_poly.type
_entity_poly.pdbx_seq_one_letter_code
_entity_poly.pdbx_strand_id
1 'polypeptide(L)'
;YAKECALKLGVQPLGYIPSDSLLHIESRHLGLVGADEIKSFDEKLEHLADVMEKTVDIDAVIKLAKTAEKIEYEAEKDVGTDSKSCVNIAIAKDEAFCFLYDDNIAFLEENGCRIMYFSPIHDSEIPHDADGVIFWGGYPERYAKELSENKSMIKSVKKVIDSGIACIAECGGFLYLHSYLEGTDGKKYPMAGIIDGEAVNGKRLQRFGYMEVTPVSDGMACKCMQPLK
;
A
#
# COMPACT_ATOMS: atom_id res chain seq x y z
N TYR A 1 -30.51 3.58 24.43
CA TYR A 1 -30.16 2.15 24.36
C TYR A 1 -28.63 1.94 24.28
N ALA A 2 -27.93 2.42 23.25
CA ALA A 2 -26.47 2.20 23.10
C ALA A 2 -25.67 2.75 24.31
N LYS A 3 -25.98 3.96 24.77
CA LYS A 3 -25.37 4.56 25.95
C LYS A 3 -25.57 3.74 27.22
N GLU A 4 -26.78 3.20 27.43
CA GLU A 4 -27.09 2.36 28.59
C GLU A 4 -26.37 1.01 28.53
N CYS A 5 -26.26 0.41 27.33
CA CYS A 5 -25.49 -0.80 27.13
C CYS A 5 -24.00 -0.59 27.39
N ALA A 6 -23.44 0.49 26.90
CA ALA A 6 -22.04 0.85 27.11
C ALA A 6 -21.73 1.01 28.62
N LEU A 7 -22.56 1.75 29.35
CA LEU A 7 -22.39 1.94 30.78
C LEU A 7 -22.49 0.63 31.59
N LYS A 8 -23.40 -0.29 31.21
CA LYS A 8 -23.50 -1.63 31.82
C LYS A 8 -22.24 -2.49 31.60
N LEU A 9 -21.53 -2.27 30.51
CA LEU A 9 -20.29 -2.97 30.17
C LEU A 9 -19.03 -2.26 30.68
N GLY A 10 -19.16 -1.16 31.44
CA GLY A 10 -18.03 -0.36 31.91
C GLY A 10 -17.33 0.44 30.81
N VAL A 11 -17.99 0.63 29.66
CA VAL A 11 -17.48 1.43 28.57
C VAL A 11 -18.02 2.85 28.68
N GLN A 12 -17.14 3.84 28.59
CA GLN A 12 -17.50 5.26 28.63
C GLN A 12 -17.93 5.73 27.22
N PRO A 13 -19.22 6.04 26.99
CA PRO A 13 -19.66 6.59 25.71
C PRO A 13 -19.31 8.08 25.66
N LEU A 14 -18.56 8.49 24.65
CA LEU A 14 -18.08 9.87 24.48
C LEU A 14 -18.80 10.63 23.38
N GLY A 15 -19.76 10.03 22.72
CA GLY A 15 -20.54 10.63 21.65
C GLY A 15 -20.86 9.63 20.55
N TYR A 16 -21.25 10.16 19.41
CA TYR A 16 -21.53 9.36 18.21
C TYR A 16 -21.41 10.25 16.95
N ILE A 17 -21.10 9.66 15.83
CA ILE A 17 -21.16 10.33 14.53
C ILE A 17 -22.46 9.86 13.85
N PRO A 18 -23.41 10.80 13.57
CA PRO A 18 -24.65 10.43 12.89
C PRO A 18 -24.38 10.01 11.45
N SER A 19 -25.29 9.22 10.88
CA SER A 19 -25.25 8.95 9.45
C SER A 19 -25.52 10.24 8.67
N ASP A 20 -24.62 10.60 7.77
CA ASP A 20 -24.68 11.82 6.97
C ASP A 20 -24.32 11.53 5.52
N SER A 21 -25.19 11.92 4.60
CA SER A 21 -25.00 11.69 3.17
C SER A 21 -23.81 12.48 2.58
N LEU A 22 -23.44 13.62 3.18
CA LEU A 22 -22.28 14.40 2.75
C LEU A 22 -20.96 13.68 3.10
N LEU A 23 -20.97 12.87 4.15
CA LEU A 23 -19.80 12.08 4.59
C LEU A 23 -19.71 10.74 3.87
N HIS A 24 -20.66 10.41 2.99
CA HIS A 24 -20.64 9.16 2.27
C HIS A 24 -19.42 9.09 1.33
N ILE A 25 -18.64 8.04 1.46
CA ILE A 25 -17.56 7.66 0.56
C ILE A 25 -17.94 6.32 -0.05
N GLU A 26 -17.89 6.22 -1.37
CA GLU A 26 -18.19 4.98 -2.06
C GLU A 26 -17.19 3.89 -1.65
N SER A 27 -17.71 2.72 -1.32
CA SER A 27 -16.87 1.55 -1.05
C SER A 27 -16.42 0.95 -2.36
N ARG A 28 -15.12 0.70 -2.48
CA ARG A 28 -14.52 -0.01 -3.59
C ARG A 28 -14.13 -1.42 -3.15
N HIS A 29 -13.60 -2.19 -4.08
CA HIS A 29 -12.95 -3.47 -3.79
C HIS A 29 -12.00 -3.32 -2.59
N LEU A 30 -12.17 -4.10 -1.54
CA LEU A 30 -11.51 -3.96 -0.24
C LEU A 30 -11.84 -2.67 0.55
N GLY A 31 -12.82 -1.89 0.11
CA GLY A 31 -13.27 -0.69 0.81
C GLY A 31 -12.35 0.53 0.70
N LEU A 32 -11.32 0.47 -0.13
CA LEU A 32 -10.32 1.52 -0.28
C LEU A 32 -10.56 2.35 -1.53
N VAL A 33 -10.82 3.64 -1.34
CA VAL A 33 -10.80 4.68 -2.37
C VAL A 33 -9.69 5.65 -2.00
N GLY A 34 -8.80 5.99 -2.94
CA GLY A 34 -7.72 6.95 -2.69
C GLY A 34 -8.27 8.31 -2.32
N ALA A 35 -7.63 9.02 -1.39
CA ALA A 35 -8.08 10.32 -0.93
C ALA A 35 -8.12 11.35 -2.08
N ASP A 36 -7.19 11.27 -3.00
CA ASP A 36 -7.07 12.07 -4.22
C ASP A 36 -8.20 11.81 -5.25
N GLU A 37 -8.88 10.67 -5.15
CA GLU A 37 -10.04 10.34 -5.98
C GLU A 37 -11.37 10.87 -5.39
N ILE A 38 -11.39 11.26 -4.11
CA ILE A 38 -12.61 11.72 -3.42
C ILE A 38 -12.86 13.19 -3.77
N LYS A 39 -13.93 13.45 -4.49
CA LYS A 39 -14.34 14.83 -4.79
C LYS A 39 -14.64 15.60 -3.50
N SER A 40 -14.14 16.84 -3.44
CA SER A 40 -14.35 17.73 -2.27
C SER A 40 -13.94 17.10 -0.94
N PHE A 41 -12.79 16.40 -0.92
CA PHE A 41 -12.34 15.68 0.27
C PHE A 41 -12.14 16.60 1.46
N ASP A 42 -11.52 17.77 1.25
CA ASP A 42 -11.29 18.76 2.31
C ASP A 42 -12.62 19.29 2.89
N GLU A 43 -13.62 19.59 2.02
CA GLU A 43 -14.94 20.01 2.46
C GLU A 43 -15.65 18.95 3.30
N LYS A 44 -15.46 17.66 2.94
CA LYS A 44 -15.99 16.55 3.73
C LYS A 44 -15.29 16.42 5.09
N LEU A 45 -13.97 16.65 5.14
CA LEU A 45 -13.21 16.63 6.40
C LEU A 45 -13.64 17.79 7.33
N GLU A 46 -13.80 19.00 6.80
CA GLU A 46 -14.30 20.14 7.59
C GLU A 46 -15.72 19.88 8.11
N HIS A 47 -16.59 19.36 7.25
CA HIS A 47 -17.94 18.99 7.67
C HIS A 47 -17.93 17.90 8.75
N LEU A 48 -17.07 16.89 8.63
CA LEU A 48 -16.91 15.86 9.65
C LEU A 48 -16.42 16.45 10.97
N ALA A 49 -15.46 17.36 10.95
CA ALA A 49 -14.97 18.05 12.13
C ALA A 49 -16.12 18.82 12.84
N ASP A 50 -16.90 19.58 12.08
CA ASP A 50 -18.09 20.30 12.58
C ASP A 50 -19.13 19.38 13.23
N VAL A 51 -19.35 18.20 12.64
CA VAL A 51 -20.26 17.19 13.18
C VAL A 51 -19.69 16.61 14.48
N MET A 52 -18.40 16.28 14.49
CA MET A 52 -17.73 15.73 15.66
C MET A 52 -17.71 16.69 16.84
N GLU A 53 -17.43 17.98 16.62
CA GLU A 53 -17.44 18.99 17.68
C GLU A 53 -18.82 19.10 18.36
N LYS A 54 -19.91 18.85 17.62
CA LYS A 54 -21.29 18.94 18.14
C LYS A 54 -21.76 17.66 18.81
N THR A 55 -21.21 16.50 18.45
CA THR A 55 -21.79 15.20 18.81
C THR A 55 -20.84 14.32 19.62
N VAL A 56 -19.57 14.67 19.72
CA VAL A 56 -18.55 13.93 20.48
C VAL A 56 -17.94 14.85 21.53
N ASP A 57 -17.77 14.34 22.74
CA ASP A 57 -17.05 15.03 23.81
C ASP A 57 -15.54 14.91 23.57
N ILE A 58 -15.01 15.81 22.75
CA ILE A 58 -13.60 15.81 22.34
C ILE A 58 -12.67 16.00 23.54
N ASP A 59 -13.04 16.83 24.51
CA ASP A 59 -12.25 17.05 25.71
C ASP A 59 -12.14 15.76 26.55
N ALA A 60 -13.23 15.01 26.66
CA ALA A 60 -13.21 13.72 27.34
C ALA A 60 -12.37 12.67 26.57
N VAL A 61 -12.38 12.67 25.23
CA VAL A 61 -11.50 11.82 24.41
C VAL A 61 -10.04 12.12 24.71
N ILE A 62 -9.65 13.41 24.68
CA ILE A 62 -8.28 13.84 24.97
C ILE A 62 -7.87 13.48 26.41
N LYS A 63 -8.78 13.71 27.37
CA LYS A 63 -8.53 13.35 28.76
C LYS A 63 -8.30 11.85 28.92
N LEU A 64 -9.12 11.03 28.28
CA LEU A 64 -8.99 9.58 28.30
C LEU A 64 -7.67 9.13 27.65
N ALA A 65 -7.32 9.67 26.48
CA ALA A 65 -6.07 9.37 25.79
C ALA A 65 -4.83 9.65 26.68
N LYS A 66 -4.87 10.72 27.48
CA LYS A 66 -3.77 11.07 28.43
C LYS A 66 -3.64 10.10 29.60
N THR A 67 -4.60 9.19 29.82
CA THR A 67 -4.49 8.15 30.86
C THR A 67 -3.80 6.88 30.37
N ALA A 68 -3.49 6.79 29.08
CA ALA A 68 -2.75 5.65 28.53
C ALA A 68 -1.39 5.52 29.20
N GLU A 69 -1.04 4.30 29.58
CA GLU A 69 0.29 4.00 30.10
C GLU A 69 1.36 4.25 29.04
N LYS A 70 2.53 4.67 29.47
CA LYS A 70 3.67 4.80 28.56
C LYS A 70 4.06 3.41 28.08
N ILE A 71 4.10 3.26 26.77
CA ILE A 71 4.70 2.08 26.15
C ILE A 71 6.21 2.24 26.27
N GLU A 72 6.83 1.39 27.10
CA GLU A 72 8.28 1.28 27.12
C GLU A 72 8.69 0.37 25.97
N TYR A 73 9.50 0.87 25.09
CA TYR A 73 10.11 0.09 24.01
C TYR A 73 11.61 0.35 24.01
N GLU A 74 12.38 -0.69 23.80
CA GLU A 74 13.77 -0.54 23.44
C GLU A 74 13.82 -0.09 22.00
N ALA A 75 14.30 1.15 21.76
CA ALA A 75 14.57 1.57 20.38
C ALA A 75 15.54 0.54 19.78
N GLU A 76 15.13 -0.09 18.68
CA GLU A 76 16.06 -0.91 17.93
C GLU A 76 17.30 -0.07 17.68
N LYS A 77 18.46 -0.59 18.12
CA LYS A 77 19.72 0.09 17.84
C LYS A 77 19.80 0.18 16.32
N ASP A 78 19.91 1.41 15.83
CA ASP A 78 20.29 1.64 14.45
C ASP A 78 21.36 0.61 14.08
N VAL A 79 20.98 -0.34 13.25
CA VAL A 79 21.95 -1.20 12.60
C VAL A 79 22.59 -0.30 11.54
N GLY A 80 23.38 0.65 12.05
CA GLY A 80 24.09 1.60 11.21
C GLY A 80 24.79 0.80 10.13
N THR A 81 24.31 0.89 8.94
CA THR A 81 25.03 0.38 7.79
C THR A 81 26.27 1.23 7.67
N ASP A 82 27.42 0.69 8.06
CA ASP A 82 28.75 1.30 7.84
C ASP A 82 29.03 1.53 6.32
N SER A 83 28.06 1.26 5.47
CA SER A 83 28.17 1.42 4.04
C SER A 83 27.88 2.87 3.62
N LYS A 84 28.95 3.58 3.29
CA LYS A 84 28.91 4.88 2.58
C LYS A 84 28.38 4.77 1.14
N SER A 85 27.83 3.65 0.71
CA SER A 85 27.27 3.46 -0.62
C SER A 85 25.80 3.87 -0.61
N CYS A 86 25.49 4.95 -1.32
CA CYS A 86 24.12 5.34 -1.60
C CYS A 86 23.53 4.32 -2.61
N VAL A 87 22.47 3.64 -2.22
CA VAL A 87 21.73 2.71 -3.08
C VAL A 87 20.53 3.43 -3.68
N ASN A 88 20.41 3.41 -4.99
CA ASN A 88 19.31 4.05 -5.69
C ASN A 88 18.14 3.07 -5.82
N ILE A 89 17.00 3.40 -5.22
CA ILE A 89 15.78 2.58 -5.28
C ILE A 89 14.74 3.29 -6.15
N ALA A 90 14.37 2.66 -7.25
CA ALA A 90 13.27 3.12 -8.09
C ALA A 90 11.94 2.58 -7.56
N ILE A 91 10.98 3.46 -7.30
CA ILE A 91 9.67 3.12 -6.74
C ILE A 91 8.57 3.52 -7.72
N ALA A 92 7.73 2.56 -8.10
CA ALA A 92 6.55 2.81 -8.91
C ALA A 92 5.54 3.67 -8.12
N LYS A 93 5.14 4.81 -8.70
CA LYS A 93 4.19 5.75 -8.10
C LYS A 93 3.39 6.45 -9.18
N ASP A 94 2.12 6.09 -9.28
CA ASP A 94 1.10 6.74 -10.10
C ASP A 94 -0.30 6.29 -9.65
N GLU A 95 -1.32 6.51 -10.45
CA GLU A 95 -2.71 6.18 -10.16
C GLU A 95 -2.94 4.66 -10.01
N ALA A 96 -2.11 3.83 -10.66
CA ALA A 96 -2.17 2.38 -10.54
C ALA A 96 -1.40 1.86 -9.33
N PHE A 97 -0.39 2.60 -8.85
CA PHE A 97 0.51 2.23 -7.74
C PHE A 97 0.53 3.33 -6.69
N CYS A 98 -0.57 3.45 -5.94
CA CYS A 98 -0.82 4.56 -5.02
C CYS A 98 -0.67 4.20 -3.53
N PHE A 99 -0.42 2.94 -3.17
CA PHE A 99 -0.29 2.53 -1.77
C PHE A 99 1.16 2.64 -1.30
N LEU A 100 1.64 3.87 -1.15
CA LEU A 100 2.93 4.16 -0.57
C LEU A 100 2.73 4.63 0.88
N TYR A 101 3.54 4.08 1.77
CA TYR A 101 3.59 4.48 3.17
C TYR A 101 4.84 5.33 3.40
N ASP A 102 4.64 6.53 3.93
CA ASP A 102 5.74 7.48 4.18
C ASP A 102 6.78 6.90 5.14
N ASP A 103 6.34 6.10 6.13
CA ASP A 103 7.25 5.42 7.07
C ASP A 103 8.20 4.45 6.35
N ASN A 104 7.73 3.74 5.31
CA ASN A 104 8.59 2.85 4.52
C ASN A 104 9.61 3.65 3.70
N ILE A 105 9.21 4.81 3.18
CA ILE A 105 10.10 5.70 2.45
C ILE A 105 11.16 6.27 3.39
N ALA A 106 10.74 6.80 4.54
CA ALA A 106 11.63 7.32 5.56
C ALA A 106 12.64 6.27 6.02
N PHE A 107 12.18 5.04 6.28
CA PHE A 107 13.05 3.92 6.64
C PHE A 107 14.12 3.62 5.59
N LEU A 108 13.77 3.63 4.30
CA LEU A 108 14.74 3.43 3.22
C LEU A 108 15.77 4.57 3.17
N GLU A 109 15.32 5.81 3.29
CA GLU A 109 16.18 7.00 3.27
C GLU A 109 17.12 7.04 4.49
N GLU A 110 16.63 6.73 5.68
CA GLU A 110 17.42 6.61 6.91
C GLU A 110 18.50 5.52 6.81
N ASN A 111 18.23 4.47 6.01
CA ASN A 111 19.22 3.42 5.71
C ASN A 111 20.11 3.74 4.49
N GLY A 112 20.16 4.99 4.05
CA GLY A 112 21.10 5.46 3.03
C GLY A 112 20.62 5.21 1.58
N CYS A 113 19.34 4.87 1.38
CA CYS A 113 18.79 4.75 0.04
C CYS A 113 18.43 6.13 -0.52
N ARG A 114 18.65 6.31 -1.81
CA ARG A 114 18.13 7.42 -2.60
C ARG A 114 16.89 6.96 -3.34
N ILE A 115 15.76 7.60 -3.10
CA ILE A 115 14.49 7.25 -3.72
C ILE A 115 14.32 7.99 -5.05
N MET A 116 13.94 7.24 -6.08
CA MET A 116 13.60 7.73 -7.42
C MET A 116 12.22 7.22 -7.78
N TYR A 117 11.26 8.12 -7.97
CA TYR A 117 9.93 7.72 -8.41
C TYR A 117 9.86 7.61 -9.93
N PHE A 118 9.05 6.66 -10.41
CA PHE A 118 8.69 6.53 -11.82
C PHE A 118 7.22 6.11 -11.95
N SER A 119 6.61 6.46 -13.06
CA SER A 119 5.22 6.12 -13.35
C SER A 119 5.14 5.01 -14.39
N PRO A 120 4.68 3.80 -14.04
CA PRO A 120 4.41 2.76 -15.03
C PRO A 120 3.41 3.17 -16.12
N ILE A 121 2.49 4.09 -15.83
CA ILE A 121 1.52 4.59 -16.83
C ILE A 121 2.15 5.65 -17.74
N HIS A 122 2.89 6.63 -17.18
CA HIS A 122 3.25 7.87 -17.89
C HIS A 122 4.70 7.93 -18.36
N ASP A 123 5.62 7.25 -17.67
CA ASP A 123 7.03 7.25 -18.04
C ASP A 123 7.35 6.17 -19.08
N SER A 124 8.43 6.38 -19.85
CA SER A 124 8.85 5.43 -20.88
C SER A 124 9.71 4.29 -20.35
N GLU A 125 10.38 4.47 -19.22
CA GLU A 125 11.35 3.52 -18.67
C GLU A 125 11.62 3.75 -17.19
N ILE A 126 12.15 2.72 -16.51
CA ILE A 126 12.68 2.81 -15.15
C ILE A 126 13.96 3.67 -15.16
N PRO A 127 14.22 4.49 -14.11
CA PRO A 127 15.48 5.24 -14.00
C PRO A 127 16.72 4.35 -14.16
N HIS A 128 17.66 4.78 -15.01
CA HIS A 128 18.80 3.95 -15.44
C HIS A 128 19.80 3.60 -14.35
N ASP A 129 19.92 4.45 -13.35
CA ASP A 129 20.84 4.31 -12.22
C ASP A 129 20.19 3.66 -10.99
N ALA A 130 19.09 2.95 -11.17
CA ALA A 130 18.44 2.19 -10.11
C ALA A 130 19.26 0.91 -9.79
N ASP A 131 19.54 0.72 -8.51
CA ASP A 131 20.15 -0.50 -7.96
C ASP A 131 19.09 -1.50 -7.48
N GLY A 132 17.87 -1.04 -7.26
CA GLY A 132 16.71 -1.83 -6.89
C GLY A 132 15.41 -1.22 -7.40
N VAL A 133 14.36 -2.04 -7.54
CA VAL A 133 13.04 -1.59 -7.96
C VAL A 133 11.94 -2.11 -7.05
N ILE A 134 10.98 -1.25 -6.73
CA ILE A 134 9.85 -1.60 -5.88
C ILE A 134 8.54 -1.22 -6.59
N PHE A 135 7.63 -2.20 -6.66
CA PHE A 135 6.24 -2.03 -7.08
C PHE A 135 5.35 -2.29 -5.87
N TRP A 136 4.85 -1.24 -5.24
CA TRP A 136 3.90 -1.35 -4.15
C TRP A 136 2.49 -1.70 -4.62
N GLY A 137 1.55 -1.69 -3.69
CA GLY A 137 0.14 -1.91 -3.96
C GLY A 137 -0.55 -0.75 -4.67
N GLY A 138 -1.77 -1.02 -5.09
CA GLY A 138 -2.66 -0.12 -5.81
C GLY A 138 -3.73 -0.89 -6.55
N TYR A 139 -4.24 -0.28 -7.62
CA TYR A 139 -5.33 -0.83 -8.43
C TYR A 139 -4.94 -0.94 -9.92
N PRO A 140 -3.92 -1.71 -10.29
CA PRO A 140 -3.48 -1.82 -11.68
C PRO A 140 -4.56 -2.37 -12.61
N GLU A 141 -5.54 -3.14 -12.10
CA GLU A 141 -6.65 -3.65 -12.89
C GLU A 141 -7.58 -2.54 -13.43
N ARG A 142 -7.59 -1.38 -12.80
CA ARG A 142 -8.35 -0.21 -13.26
C ARG A 142 -7.67 0.50 -14.43
N TYR A 143 -6.36 0.41 -14.49
CA TYR A 143 -5.48 1.03 -15.47
C TYR A 143 -4.82 -0.02 -16.37
N ALA A 144 -5.42 -1.22 -16.44
CA ALA A 144 -4.83 -2.35 -17.14
C ALA A 144 -4.62 -2.06 -18.63
N LYS A 145 -5.53 -1.29 -19.24
CA LYS A 145 -5.40 -0.86 -20.62
C LYS A 145 -4.21 0.09 -20.80
N GLU A 146 -4.14 1.16 -20.03
CA GLU A 146 -3.09 2.18 -20.07
C GLU A 146 -1.71 1.56 -19.81
N LEU A 147 -1.60 0.73 -18.78
CA LEU A 147 -0.38 -0.03 -18.46
C LEU A 147 0.02 -0.93 -19.64
N SER A 148 -0.94 -1.61 -20.27
CA SER A 148 -0.67 -2.49 -21.40
C SER A 148 -0.27 -1.75 -22.68
N GLU A 149 -0.72 -0.52 -22.86
CA GLU A 149 -0.40 0.35 -23.99
C GLU A 149 1.02 0.92 -23.87
N ASN A 150 1.55 1.08 -22.66
CA ASN A 150 2.91 1.54 -22.41
C ASN A 150 3.96 0.44 -22.65
N LYS A 151 4.14 0.09 -23.92
CA LYS A 151 5.07 -0.98 -24.34
C LYS A 151 6.52 -0.68 -24.01
N SER A 152 6.92 0.59 -23.97
CA SER A 152 8.27 1.02 -23.62
C SER A 152 8.58 0.69 -22.15
N MET A 153 7.68 1.06 -21.23
CA MET A 153 7.81 0.75 -19.83
C MET A 153 7.82 -0.76 -19.57
N ILE A 154 6.90 -1.52 -20.17
CA ILE A 154 6.87 -3.00 -20.07
C ILE A 154 8.23 -3.60 -20.47
N LYS A 155 8.82 -3.14 -21.58
CA LYS A 155 10.14 -3.60 -22.01
C LYS A 155 11.25 -3.21 -21.05
N SER A 156 11.16 -1.99 -20.48
CA SER A 156 12.12 -1.52 -19.49
C SER A 156 12.07 -2.35 -18.21
N VAL A 157 10.87 -2.58 -17.68
CA VAL A 157 10.65 -3.43 -16.50
C VAL A 157 11.23 -4.82 -16.72
N LYS A 158 10.90 -5.44 -17.86
CA LYS A 158 11.43 -6.76 -18.20
C LYS A 158 12.95 -6.76 -18.27
N LYS A 159 13.53 -5.82 -18.99
CA LYS A 159 15.00 -5.71 -19.14
C LYS A 159 15.70 -5.52 -17.79
N VAL A 160 15.15 -4.66 -16.92
CA VAL A 160 15.74 -4.34 -15.62
C VAL A 160 15.67 -5.56 -14.70
N ILE A 161 14.53 -6.24 -14.62
CA ILE A 161 14.40 -7.44 -13.75
C ILE A 161 15.20 -8.61 -14.29
N ASP A 162 15.20 -8.86 -15.60
CA ASP A 162 16.00 -9.93 -16.24
C ASP A 162 17.52 -9.70 -16.07
N SER A 163 17.97 -8.47 -15.80
CA SER A 163 19.37 -8.17 -15.48
C SER A 163 19.81 -8.62 -14.08
N GLY A 164 18.86 -9.08 -13.25
CA GLY A 164 19.12 -9.57 -11.90
C GLY A 164 19.13 -8.48 -10.83
N ILE A 165 18.59 -7.30 -11.12
CA ILE A 165 18.39 -6.24 -10.12
C ILE A 165 17.43 -6.71 -9.01
N ALA A 166 17.65 -6.25 -7.78
CA ALA A 166 16.74 -6.53 -6.68
C ALA A 166 15.34 -5.96 -6.96
N CYS A 167 14.30 -6.81 -6.87
CA CYS A 167 12.92 -6.39 -7.13
C CYS A 167 12.01 -6.86 -6.01
N ILE A 168 11.22 -5.92 -5.47
CA ILE A 168 10.11 -6.20 -4.55
C ILE A 168 8.81 -5.83 -5.27
N ALA A 169 7.85 -6.74 -5.28
CA ALA A 169 6.51 -6.48 -5.82
C ALA A 169 5.45 -7.02 -4.88
N GLU A 170 4.54 -6.16 -4.46
CA GLU A 170 3.50 -6.45 -3.50
C GLU A 170 2.12 -6.13 -4.07
N CYS A 171 1.11 -6.97 -3.79
CA CYS A 171 -0.29 -6.74 -4.14
C CYS A 171 -0.46 -6.33 -5.63
N GLY A 172 -0.85 -5.09 -5.91
CA GLY A 172 -0.98 -4.56 -7.27
C GLY A 172 0.30 -4.65 -8.09
N GLY A 173 1.45 -4.39 -7.46
CA GLY A 173 2.75 -4.55 -8.10
C GLY A 173 3.03 -5.99 -8.52
N PHE A 174 2.66 -6.95 -7.69
CA PHE A 174 2.77 -8.37 -8.03
C PHE A 174 1.87 -8.75 -9.22
N LEU A 175 0.64 -8.20 -9.28
CA LEU A 175 -0.28 -8.42 -10.40
C LEU A 175 0.30 -7.89 -11.72
N TYR A 176 0.95 -6.72 -11.71
CA TYR A 176 1.56 -6.10 -12.89
C TYR A 176 2.74 -6.93 -13.46
N LEU A 177 3.43 -7.70 -12.64
CA LEU A 177 4.54 -8.54 -13.08
C LEU A 177 4.09 -9.83 -13.80
N HIS A 178 2.81 -10.19 -13.78
CA HIS A 178 2.27 -11.34 -14.54
C HIS A 178 2.30 -11.12 -16.05
N SER A 179 2.06 -12.19 -16.81
CA SER A 179 1.93 -12.12 -18.26
C SER A 179 0.66 -11.36 -18.68
N TYR A 180 -0.42 -11.54 -17.93
CA TYR A 180 -1.71 -10.88 -18.19
C TYR A 180 -2.40 -10.48 -16.90
N LEU A 181 -3.13 -9.36 -16.98
CA LEU A 181 -4.02 -8.87 -15.93
C LEU A 181 -5.42 -8.67 -16.49
N GLU A 182 -6.44 -9.19 -15.81
CA GLU A 182 -7.83 -8.90 -16.12
C GLU A 182 -8.20 -7.50 -15.60
N GLY A 183 -8.61 -6.62 -16.53
CA GLY A 183 -9.08 -5.29 -16.19
C GLY A 183 -10.50 -5.30 -15.62
N THR A 184 -10.94 -4.15 -15.12
CA THR A 184 -12.30 -3.98 -14.58
C THR A 184 -13.42 -4.19 -15.64
N ASP A 185 -13.06 -4.14 -16.92
CA ASP A 185 -13.95 -4.44 -18.05
C ASP A 185 -14.01 -5.93 -18.40
N GLY A 186 -13.33 -6.78 -17.63
CA GLY A 186 -13.26 -8.23 -17.82
C GLY A 186 -12.37 -8.69 -18.98
N LYS A 187 -11.61 -7.77 -19.60
CA LYS A 187 -10.66 -8.13 -20.65
C LYS A 187 -9.28 -8.38 -20.07
N LYS A 188 -8.53 -9.24 -20.74
CA LYS A 188 -7.14 -9.53 -20.38
C LYS A 188 -6.20 -8.60 -21.13
N TYR A 189 -5.31 -7.98 -20.39
CA TYR A 189 -4.31 -7.04 -20.87
C TYR A 189 -2.90 -7.59 -20.62
N PRO A 190 -2.01 -7.56 -21.62
CA PRO A 190 -0.63 -7.98 -21.44
C PRO A 190 0.11 -7.04 -20.48
N MET A 191 0.86 -7.60 -19.55
CA MET A 191 1.65 -6.90 -18.53
C MET A 191 3.15 -7.18 -18.70
N ALA A 192 3.93 -7.03 -17.64
CA ALA A 192 5.40 -7.14 -17.71
C ALA A 192 5.91 -8.54 -18.09
N GLY A 193 5.15 -9.60 -17.83
CA GLY A 193 5.49 -10.97 -18.24
C GLY A 193 6.76 -11.53 -17.58
N ILE A 194 7.03 -11.12 -16.34
CA ILE A 194 8.11 -11.68 -15.50
C ILE A 194 7.64 -12.98 -14.86
N ILE A 195 6.41 -12.99 -14.40
CA ILE A 195 5.74 -14.14 -13.80
C ILE A 195 4.85 -14.76 -14.86
N ASP A 196 5.14 -16.02 -15.22
CA ASP A 196 4.29 -16.77 -16.15
C ASP A 196 2.95 -17.09 -15.47
N GLY A 197 1.89 -16.50 -15.99
CA GLY A 197 0.55 -16.66 -15.44
C GLY A 197 -0.36 -15.48 -15.73
N GLU A 198 -1.59 -15.62 -15.27
CA GLU A 198 -2.64 -14.61 -15.43
C GLU A 198 -3.20 -14.21 -14.06
N ALA A 199 -3.28 -12.91 -13.83
CA ALA A 199 -4.01 -12.35 -12.70
C ALA A 199 -5.46 -12.08 -13.12
N VAL A 200 -6.39 -12.83 -12.54
CA VAL A 200 -7.83 -12.75 -12.89
C VAL A 200 -8.67 -12.44 -11.65
N ASN A 201 -9.76 -11.72 -11.87
CA ASN A 201 -10.71 -11.41 -10.81
C ASN A 201 -11.55 -12.65 -10.45
N GLY A 202 -11.24 -13.26 -9.31
CA GLY A 202 -12.02 -14.37 -8.77
C GLY A 202 -13.36 -13.89 -8.19
N LYS A 203 -14.45 -14.59 -8.51
CA LYS A 203 -15.79 -14.29 -7.95
C LYS A 203 -15.90 -14.55 -6.43
N ARG A 204 -14.87 -15.13 -5.81
CA ARG A 204 -14.82 -15.46 -4.37
C ARG A 204 -13.40 -15.25 -3.88
N LEU A 205 -13.26 -14.81 -2.62
CA LEU A 205 -12.00 -14.84 -1.89
C LEU A 205 -11.43 -16.26 -1.91
N GLN A 206 -10.22 -16.42 -2.43
CA GLN A 206 -9.49 -17.66 -2.48
C GLN A 206 -8.20 -17.51 -1.68
N ARG A 207 -7.84 -18.56 -0.92
CA ARG A 207 -6.58 -18.61 -0.15
C ARG A 207 -6.41 -17.43 0.80
N PHE A 208 -7.51 -17.06 1.46
CA PHE A 208 -7.50 -16.01 2.48
C PHE A 208 -7.24 -16.64 3.85
N GLY A 209 -6.30 -16.09 4.61
CA GLY A 209 -5.96 -16.51 5.97
C GLY A 209 -4.48 -16.37 6.27
N TYR A 210 -4.12 -16.74 7.49
CA TYR A 210 -2.72 -16.82 7.90
C TYR A 210 -2.05 -18.03 7.26
N MET A 211 -0.79 -17.87 6.87
CA MET A 211 0.01 -18.94 6.28
C MET A 211 1.42 -18.90 6.84
N GLU A 212 2.03 -20.06 6.93
CA GLU A 212 3.46 -20.19 7.19
C GLU A 212 4.19 -20.40 5.85
N VAL A 213 5.22 -19.62 5.61
CA VAL A 213 6.00 -19.69 4.37
C VAL A 213 7.40 -20.16 4.70
N THR A 214 7.81 -21.27 4.09
CA THR A 214 9.18 -21.79 4.19
C THR A 214 9.88 -21.65 2.84
N PRO A 215 10.94 -20.85 2.73
CA PRO A 215 11.66 -20.69 1.48
C PRO A 215 12.39 -21.99 1.10
N VAL A 216 12.33 -22.35 -0.17
CA VAL A 216 12.97 -23.57 -0.71
C VAL A 216 14.37 -23.30 -1.27
N SER A 217 14.77 -22.03 -1.36
CA SER A 217 16.10 -21.57 -1.75
C SER A 217 16.45 -20.28 -1.05
N ASP A 218 17.73 -19.93 -1.01
CA ASP A 218 18.15 -18.61 -0.52
C ASP A 218 17.59 -17.52 -1.45
N GLY A 219 17.09 -16.45 -0.85
CA GLY A 219 16.57 -15.29 -1.55
C GLY A 219 17.03 -13.99 -0.90
N MET A 220 16.61 -12.86 -1.47
CA MET A 220 16.98 -11.51 -0.99
C MET A 220 16.61 -11.30 0.48
N ALA A 221 15.42 -11.75 0.89
CA ALA A 221 14.87 -11.52 2.23
C ALA A 221 14.89 -12.77 3.12
N CYS A 222 15.41 -13.91 2.67
CA CYS A 222 15.27 -15.17 3.41
C CYS A 222 16.40 -16.16 3.12
N LYS A 223 16.63 -17.05 4.08
CA LYS A 223 17.50 -18.21 3.95
C LYS A 223 16.67 -19.47 3.73
N CYS A 224 17.19 -20.40 2.92
CA CYS A 224 16.54 -21.68 2.66
C CYS A 224 16.21 -22.40 3.97
N MET A 225 14.99 -22.97 4.05
CA MET A 225 14.47 -23.73 5.19
C MET A 225 14.37 -22.95 6.52
N GLN A 226 14.51 -21.62 6.53
CA GLN A 226 14.21 -20.79 7.69
C GLN A 226 12.82 -20.16 7.48
N PRO A 227 11.82 -20.46 8.37
CA PRO A 227 10.51 -19.84 8.25
C PRO A 227 10.63 -18.33 8.40
N LEU A 228 9.90 -17.61 7.56
CA LEU A 228 9.74 -16.16 7.71
C LEU A 228 8.89 -15.90 8.95
N LYS A 229 9.42 -15.08 9.86
CA LYS A 229 8.76 -14.68 11.12
C LYS A 229 7.94 -13.42 10.92
#